data_e07cfd4b8284926c2d543c075b0632ff
#
_entry.id   e07cfd4b8284926c2d543c075b0632ff
#
_cell.length_a   1.000
_cell.length_b   1.000
_cell.length_c   1.000
_cell.angle_alpha   90.00
_cell.angle_beta   90.00
_cell.angle_gamma   90.00
#
_symmetry.space_group_name_H-M   'P 1'
#
loop_
_entity.id
_entity.type
_entity.pdbx_description
1 polymer ?
#
loop_
_entity_poly.entity_id
_entity_poly.type
_entity_poly.pdbx_seq_one_letter_code
_entity_poly.pdbx_strand_id
1 'polypeptide(L)'
;MRFPGDAVLFDLDGTLVDTAEDLCGALNRALKSVGRPPVTVQQVRGMIGGGLPNLVMKGLEATGGPIPTAQYDEIVKNARADYEEHVADKSKPYPGVLESLRGLAQRGSKMGVCTNKPAGASKKLLAALGLDKYLTVIVGGDSLPVKKP
;
A
#
# COMPACT_ATOMS: atom_id res chain seq x y z
N MET A 1 -16.96 -13.65 -20.65
CA MET A 1 -16.19 -12.55 -21.28
C MET A 1 -14.75 -13.02 -21.44
N ARG A 2 -14.20 -13.05 -22.63
CA ARG A 2 -12.79 -13.31 -22.88
C ARG A 2 -12.05 -11.97 -22.84
N PHE A 3 -11.16 -11.77 -21.90
CA PHE A 3 -10.20 -10.68 -21.97
C PHE A 3 -9.13 -11.05 -23.01
N PRO A 4 -8.89 -10.23 -24.02
CA PRO A 4 -7.94 -10.54 -25.08
C PRO A 4 -6.46 -10.34 -24.67
N GLY A 5 -6.14 -10.44 -23.39
CA GLY A 5 -4.80 -10.23 -22.85
C GLY A 5 -4.29 -11.45 -22.10
N ASP A 6 -3.05 -11.83 -22.34
CA ASP A 6 -2.37 -12.92 -21.64
C ASP A 6 -1.92 -12.55 -20.23
N ALA A 7 -2.04 -11.30 -19.83
CA ALA A 7 -1.62 -10.79 -18.52
C ALA A 7 -2.61 -9.79 -17.92
N VAL A 8 -2.75 -9.83 -16.60
CA VAL A 8 -3.55 -8.90 -15.81
C VAL A 8 -2.67 -8.24 -14.77
N LEU A 9 -2.66 -6.92 -14.73
CA LEU A 9 -1.97 -6.13 -13.71
C LEU A 9 -3.00 -5.50 -12.76
N PHE A 10 -2.76 -5.68 -11.47
CA PHE A 10 -3.59 -5.13 -10.41
C PHE A 10 -2.88 -4.02 -9.65
N ASP A 11 -3.62 -3.05 -9.19
CA ASP A 11 -3.20 -2.22 -8.05
C ASP A 11 -3.30 -3.04 -6.75
N LEU A 12 -2.67 -2.60 -5.69
CA LEU A 12 -2.60 -3.34 -4.43
C LEU A 12 -3.47 -2.71 -3.35
N ASP A 13 -3.02 -1.58 -2.80
CA ASP A 13 -3.72 -0.90 -1.70
C ASP A 13 -5.09 -0.38 -2.16
N GLY A 14 -6.15 -0.80 -1.50
CA GLY A 14 -7.51 -0.41 -1.84
C GLY A 14 -8.11 -1.12 -3.06
N THR A 15 -7.39 -2.07 -3.66
CA THR A 15 -7.86 -2.88 -4.80
C THR A 15 -7.85 -4.38 -4.47
N LEU A 16 -6.69 -4.97 -4.26
CA LEU A 16 -6.56 -6.37 -3.84
C LEU A 16 -6.67 -6.53 -2.32
N VAL A 17 -6.14 -5.58 -1.58
CA VAL A 17 -6.00 -5.65 -0.11
C VAL A 17 -6.52 -4.37 0.52
N ASP A 18 -7.33 -4.54 1.56
CA ASP A 18 -7.68 -3.45 2.47
C ASP A 18 -6.53 -3.25 3.46
N THR A 19 -5.72 -2.24 3.22
CA THR A 19 -4.53 -1.88 4.01
C THR A 19 -4.75 -0.65 4.89
N ALA A 20 -5.96 -0.11 4.94
CA ALA A 20 -6.23 1.18 5.56
C ALA A 20 -5.93 1.20 7.06
N GLU A 21 -6.22 0.13 7.80
CA GLU A 21 -5.96 0.08 9.24
C GLU A 21 -4.47 0.08 9.57
N ASP A 22 -3.65 -0.71 8.87
CA ASP A 22 -2.20 -0.76 9.09
C ASP A 22 -1.52 0.53 8.65
N LEU A 23 -1.95 1.12 7.52
CA LEU A 23 -1.48 2.43 7.09
C LEU A 23 -1.88 3.54 8.07
N CYS A 24 -3.09 3.50 8.63
CA CYS A 24 -3.54 4.43 9.65
C CYS A 24 -2.69 4.31 10.93
N GLY A 25 -2.36 3.10 11.35
CA GLY A 25 -1.48 2.85 12.49
C GLY A 25 -0.10 3.49 12.28
N ALA A 26 0.53 3.25 11.14
CA ALA A 26 1.83 3.81 10.80
C ALA A 26 1.79 5.35 10.72
N LEU A 27 0.77 5.90 10.05
CA LEU A 27 0.58 7.35 9.97
C LEU A 27 0.40 7.98 11.35
N ASN A 28 -0.43 7.42 12.20
CA ASN A 28 -0.71 7.96 13.53
C ASN A 28 0.52 7.91 14.45
N ARG A 29 1.36 6.87 14.34
CA ARG A 29 2.64 6.83 15.04
C ARG A 29 3.60 7.91 14.54
N ALA A 30 3.65 8.14 13.22
CA ALA A 30 4.43 9.22 12.61
C ALA A 30 3.93 10.60 13.06
N LEU A 31 2.63 10.86 13.02
CA LEU A 31 2.02 12.11 13.47
C LEU A 31 2.29 12.38 14.96
N LYS A 32 2.17 11.36 15.80
CA LYS A 32 2.46 11.44 17.24
C LYS A 32 3.91 11.87 17.50
N SER A 33 4.87 11.40 16.71
CA SER A 33 6.30 11.74 16.90
C SER A 33 6.60 13.23 16.69
N VAL A 34 5.72 13.95 16.00
CA VAL A 34 5.82 15.41 15.78
C VAL A 34 4.71 16.19 16.48
N GLY A 35 4.08 15.60 17.50
CA GLY A 35 3.08 16.26 18.34
C GLY A 35 1.74 16.54 17.66
N ARG A 36 1.40 15.81 16.59
CA ARG A 36 0.14 15.99 15.87
C ARG A 36 -0.94 15.02 16.36
N PRO A 37 -2.23 15.43 16.30
CA PRO A 37 -3.34 14.55 16.67
C PRO A 37 -3.48 13.39 15.66
N PRO A 38 -4.12 12.26 16.07
CA PRO A 38 -4.36 11.14 15.17
C PRO A 38 -5.45 11.47 14.14
N VAL A 39 -5.39 10.76 13.02
CA VAL A 39 -6.44 10.70 12.01
C VAL A 39 -7.20 9.38 12.10
N THR A 40 -8.40 9.33 11.54
CA THR A 40 -9.24 8.14 11.52
C THR A 40 -8.91 7.25 10.31
N VAL A 41 -9.26 5.96 10.38
CA VAL A 41 -9.15 5.03 9.24
C VAL A 41 -9.94 5.54 8.03
N GLN A 42 -11.11 6.13 8.26
CA GLN A 42 -11.93 6.69 7.19
C GLN A 42 -11.23 7.84 6.44
N GLN A 43 -10.54 8.72 7.18
CA GLN A 43 -9.72 9.77 6.56
C GLN A 43 -8.57 9.18 5.76
N VAL A 44 -7.88 8.16 6.31
CA VAL A 44 -6.78 7.47 5.63
C VAL A 44 -7.22 6.82 4.32
N ARG A 45 -8.43 6.26 4.25
CA ARG A 45 -8.98 5.69 3.00
C ARG A 45 -9.00 6.71 1.86
N GLY A 46 -9.26 7.97 2.14
CA GLY A 46 -9.20 9.05 1.15
C GLY A 46 -7.78 9.54 0.82
N MET A 47 -6.77 9.10 1.55
CA MET A 47 -5.38 9.52 1.39
C MET A 47 -4.51 8.48 0.67
N ILE A 48 -4.97 7.23 0.54
CA ILE A 48 -4.24 6.11 -0.05
C ILE A 48 -4.09 6.30 -1.57
N GLY A 49 -2.96 5.82 -2.12
CA GLY A 49 -2.72 5.74 -3.57
C GLY A 49 -1.38 6.33 -4.00
N GLY A 50 -0.89 7.38 -3.36
CA GLY A 50 0.36 8.05 -3.73
C GLY A 50 1.62 7.51 -3.03
N GLY A 51 1.51 6.41 -2.29
CA GLY A 51 2.59 5.85 -1.47
C GLY A 51 2.70 6.50 -0.08
N LEU A 52 3.55 5.93 0.77
CA LEU A 52 3.67 6.34 2.17
C LEU A 52 4.12 7.81 2.37
N PRO A 53 5.07 8.35 1.59
CA PRO A 53 5.43 9.77 1.72
C PRO A 53 4.23 10.70 1.48
N ASN A 54 3.43 10.43 0.45
CA ASN A 54 2.22 11.20 0.18
C ASN A 54 1.17 11.05 1.30
N LEU A 55 1.05 9.87 1.89
CA LEU A 55 0.16 9.62 3.03
C LEU A 55 0.58 10.47 4.24
N VAL A 56 1.87 10.50 4.56
CA VAL A 56 2.41 11.34 5.66
C VAL A 56 2.16 12.82 5.39
N MET A 57 2.40 13.29 4.16
CA MET A 57 2.14 14.68 3.77
C MET A 57 0.66 15.05 3.98
N LYS A 58 -0.26 14.23 3.48
CA LYS A 58 -1.71 14.46 3.65
C LYS A 58 -2.14 14.40 5.12
N GLY A 59 -1.55 13.52 5.91
CA GLY A 59 -1.78 13.44 7.35
C GLY A 59 -1.34 14.72 8.09
N LEU A 60 -0.19 15.26 7.72
CA LEU A 60 0.29 16.54 8.25
C LEU A 60 -0.64 17.71 7.87
N GLU A 61 -1.05 17.79 6.60
CA GLU A 61 -2.00 18.79 6.12
C GLU A 61 -3.31 18.73 6.89
N ALA A 62 -3.84 17.54 7.12
CA ALA A 62 -5.08 17.34 7.87
C ALA A 62 -4.98 17.69 9.37
N THR A 63 -3.77 17.77 9.93
CA THR A 63 -3.54 17.92 11.38
C THR A 63 -2.78 19.19 11.76
N GLY A 64 -2.64 20.16 10.86
CA GLY A 64 -2.07 21.45 11.18
C GLY A 64 -1.07 22.01 10.18
N GLY A 65 -0.89 21.35 9.03
CA GLY A 65 -0.05 21.84 7.94
C GLY A 65 1.37 21.26 7.92
N PRO A 66 2.18 21.72 6.95
CA PRO A 66 3.51 21.17 6.70
C PRO A 66 4.48 21.41 7.86
N ILE A 67 5.54 20.63 7.89
CA ILE A 67 6.68 20.76 8.81
C ILE A 67 7.96 20.96 7.99
N PRO A 68 9.09 21.37 8.62
CA PRO A 68 10.36 21.52 7.93
C PRO A 68 10.77 20.26 7.17
N THR A 69 11.35 20.41 5.97
CA THR A 69 11.70 19.32 5.06
C THR A 69 12.57 18.24 5.72
N ALA A 70 13.58 18.63 6.48
CA ALA A 70 14.46 17.67 7.18
C ALA A 70 13.68 16.80 8.18
N GLN A 71 12.73 17.39 8.90
CA GLN A 71 11.87 16.68 9.84
C GLN A 71 10.88 15.76 9.10
N TYR A 72 10.33 16.23 7.98
CA TYR A 72 9.47 15.42 7.11
C TYR A 72 10.21 14.18 6.58
N ASP A 73 11.42 14.35 6.08
CA ASP A 73 12.23 13.23 5.55
C ASP A 73 12.51 12.19 6.63
N GLU A 74 12.81 12.64 7.84
CA GLU A 74 13.04 11.76 9.00
C GLU A 74 11.79 10.97 9.38
N ILE A 75 10.63 11.62 9.50
CA ILE A 75 9.41 10.90 9.86
C ILE A 75 8.93 9.95 8.76
N VAL A 76 9.13 10.29 7.49
CA VAL A 76 8.83 9.37 6.37
C VAL A 76 9.72 8.14 6.44
N LYS A 77 11.02 8.30 6.70
CA LYS A 77 11.96 7.18 6.88
C LYS A 77 11.54 6.28 8.03
N ASN A 78 11.21 6.87 9.18
CA ASN A 78 10.79 6.13 10.37
C ASN A 78 9.43 5.44 10.15
N ALA A 79 8.47 6.12 9.52
CA ALA A 79 7.17 5.56 9.18
C ALA A 79 7.28 4.37 8.22
N ARG A 80 8.24 4.41 7.29
CA ARG A 80 8.50 3.30 6.37
C ARG A 80 8.99 2.06 7.12
N ALA A 81 10.00 2.21 7.98
CA ALA A 81 10.54 1.12 8.78
C ALA A 81 9.46 0.51 9.69
N ASP A 82 8.70 1.35 10.39
CA ASP A 82 7.60 0.93 11.25
C ASP A 82 6.50 0.20 10.47
N TYR A 83 6.10 0.74 9.31
CA TYR A 83 5.08 0.10 8.48
C TYR A 83 5.52 -1.27 7.95
N GLU A 84 6.80 -1.44 7.59
CA GLU A 84 7.32 -2.74 7.12
C GLU A 84 7.26 -3.82 8.20
N GLU A 85 7.36 -3.44 9.48
CA GLU A 85 7.18 -4.37 10.61
C GLU A 85 5.72 -4.75 10.84
N HIS A 86 4.77 -3.86 10.49
CA HIS A 86 3.33 -4.00 10.74
C HIS A 86 2.50 -4.16 9.46
N VAL A 87 3.13 -4.52 8.34
CA VAL A 87 2.52 -4.46 7.00
C VAL A 87 1.26 -5.31 6.82
N ALA A 88 1.08 -6.34 7.63
CA ALA A 88 -0.02 -7.29 7.53
C ALA A 88 -0.66 -7.62 8.89
N ASP A 89 -0.59 -6.71 9.86
CA ASP A 89 -1.17 -6.96 11.19
C ASP A 89 -2.70 -7.02 11.13
N LYS A 90 -3.33 -6.14 10.36
CA LYS A 90 -4.78 -6.02 10.20
C LYS A 90 -5.25 -6.04 8.74
N SER A 91 -4.30 -5.98 7.80
CA SER A 91 -4.61 -5.97 6.37
C SER A 91 -5.20 -7.30 5.92
N LYS A 92 -6.23 -7.24 5.06
CA LYS A 92 -6.95 -8.40 4.54
C LYS A 92 -7.24 -8.23 3.06
N PRO A 93 -7.24 -9.32 2.27
CA PRO A 93 -7.78 -9.27 0.92
C PRO A 93 -9.25 -8.83 0.95
N TYR A 94 -9.67 -8.06 -0.04
CA TYR A 94 -11.09 -7.79 -0.21
C TYR A 94 -11.87 -9.09 -0.51
N PRO A 95 -13.16 -9.17 -0.13
CA PRO A 95 -14.02 -10.31 -0.48
C PRO A 95 -13.97 -10.60 -1.99
N GLY A 96 -13.83 -11.88 -2.35
CA GLY A 96 -13.77 -12.33 -3.74
C GLY A 96 -12.40 -12.24 -4.42
N VAL A 97 -11.41 -11.60 -3.83
CA VAL A 97 -10.07 -11.46 -4.44
C VAL A 97 -9.40 -12.82 -4.62
N LEU A 98 -9.38 -13.63 -3.57
CA LEU A 98 -8.72 -14.94 -3.64
C LEU A 98 -9.35 -15.85 -4.69
N GLU A 99 -10.69 -15.88 -4.75
CA GLU A 99 -11.44 -16.64 -5.74
C GLU A 99 -11.18 -16.15 -7.15
N SER A 100 -11.13 -14.82 -7.34
CA SER A 100 -10.84 -14.20 -8.64
C SER A 100 -9.44 -14.54 -9.14
N LEU A 101 -8.42 -14.42 -8.26
CA LEU A 101 -7.04 -14.76 -8.60
C LEU A 101 -6.89 -16.25 -8.93
N ARG A 102 -7.55 -17.11 -8.17
CA ARG A 102 -7.58 -18.55 -8.43
C ARG A 102 -8.24 -18.87 -9.77
N GLY A 103 -9.38 -18.25 -10.06
CA GLY A 103 -10.10 -18.43 -11.32
C GLY A 103 -9.29 -17.97 -12.55
N LEU A 104 -8.59 -16.85 -12.44
CA LEU A 104 -7.69 -16.35 -13.50
C LEU A 104 -6.49 -17.29 -13.70
N ALA A 105 -5.89 -17.79 -12.61
CA ALA A 105 -4.78 -18.74 -12.67
C ALA A 105 -5.20 -20.05 -13.37
N GLN A 106 -6.39 -20.56 -13.06
CA GLN A 106 -6.92 -21.77 -13.71
C GLN A 106 -7.14 -21.59 -15.21
N ARG A 107 -7.35 -20.36 -15.67
CA ARG A 107 -7.47 -20.00 -17.10
C ARG A 107 -6.12 -19.76 -17.78
N GLY A 108 -5.01 -19.91 -17.04
CA GLY A 108 -3.67 -19.69 -17.56
C GLY A 108 -3.26 -18.22 -17.67
N SER A 109 -4.01 -17.27 -17.07
CA SER A 109 -3.67 -15.85 -17.06
C SER A 109 -2.43 -15.61 -16.23
N LYS A 110 -1.49 -14.84 -16.75
CA LYS A 110 -0.37 -14.30 -15.97
C LYS A 110 -0.85 -13.07 -15.20
N MET A 111 -0.44 -12.97 -13.94
CA MET A 111 -0.90 -11.89 -13.09
C MET A 111 0.26 -11.22 -12.38
N GLY A 112 0.15 -9.90 -12.20
CA GLY A 112 1.14 -9.10 -11.48
C GLY A 112 0.51 -7.93 -10.75
N VAL A 113 1.33 -7.24 -9.97
CA VAL A 113 0.96 -6.03 -9.24
C VAL A 113 1.78 -4.85 -9.75
N CYS A 114 1.11 -3.72 -9.97
CA CYS A 114 1.72 -2.42 -10.21
C CYS A 114 1.19 -1.45 -9.16
N THR A 115 2.05 -1.00 -8.26
CA THR A 115 1.67 -0.21 -7.07
C THR A 115 2.67 0.89 -6.78
N ASN A 116 2.22 1.98 -6.15
CA ASN A 116 3.12 3.02 -5.62
C ASN A 116 3.75 2.64 -4.26
N LYS A 117 3.30 1.55 -3.64
CA LYS A 117 3.95 0.95 -2.49
C LYS A 117 5.33 0.38 -2.89
N PRO A 118 6.38 0.48 -2.04
CA PRO A 118 7.66 -0.16 -2.31
C PRO A 118 7.54 -1.66 -2.57
N ALA A 119 8.34 -2.19 -3.49
CA ALA A 119 8.28 -3.61 -3.90
C ALA A 119 8.53 -4.56 -2.72
N GLY A 120 9.46 -4.24 -1.82
CA GLY A 120 9.76 -5.05 -0.63
C GLY A 120 8.56 -5.20 0.31
N ALA A 121 7.92 -4.09 0.67
CA ALA A 121 6.72 -4.09 1.49
C ALA A 121 5.55 -4.81 0.81
N SER A 122 5.40 -4.64 -0.51
CA SER A 122 4.37 -5.32 -1.31
C SER A 122 4.56 -6.84 -1.29
N LYS A 123 5.77 -7.32 -1.50
CA LYS A 123 6.11 -8.75 -1.44
C LYS A 123 5.82 -9.34 -0.06
N LYS A 124 6.22 -8.64 1.00
CA LYS A 124 5.98 -9.06 2.38
C LYS A 124 4.49 -9.17 2.70
N LEU A 125 3.71 -8.17 2.29
CA LEU A 125 2.25 -8.17 2.47
C LEU A 125 1.59 -9.33 1.72
N LEU A 126 1.90 -9.51 0.44
CA LEU A 126 1.31 -10.55 -0.40
C LEU A 126 1.67 -11.96 0.11
N ALA A 127 2.91 -12.17 0.54
CA ALA A 127 3.33 -13.43 1.14
C ALA A 127 2.59 -13.73 2.44
N ALA A 128 2.44 -12.74 3.33
CA ALA A 128 1.69 -12.90 4.58
C ALA A 128 0.22 -13.25 4.35
N LEU A 129 -0.38 -12.79 3.26
CA LEU A 129 -1.79 -13.06 2.90
C LEU A 129 -1.96 -14.29 1.98
N GLY A 130 -0.88 -14.94 1.58
CA GLY A 130 -0.92 -16.12 0.70
C GLY A 130 -1.31 -15.81 -0.75
N LEU A 131 -1.15 -14.57 -1.19
CA LEU A 131 -1.49 -14.10 -2.55
C LEU A 131 -0.30 -14.11 -3.51
N ASP A 132 0.92 -14.19 -3.02
CA ASP A 132 2.17 -14.13 -3.78
C ASP A 132 2.29 -15.26 -4.83
N LYS A 133 1.72 -16.41 -4.56
CA LYS A 133 1.70 -17.55 -5.49
C LYS A 133 0.93 -17.27 -6.80
N TYR A 134 0.04 -16.29 -6.82
CA TYR A 134 -0.72 -15.90 -8.01
C TYR A 134 -0.11 -14.70 -8.74
N LEU A 135 0.66 -13.87 -8.04
CA LEU A 135 1.14 -12.57 -8.49
C LEU A 135 2.66 -12.64 -8.70
N THR A 136 3.07 -13.13 -9.88
CA THR A 136 4.46 -13.47 -10.17
C THR A 136 5.36 -12.28 -10.44
N VAL A 137 4.78 -11.11 -10.78
CA VAL A 137 5.52 -9.87 -11.05
C VAL A 137 4.99 -8.78 -10.12
N ILE A 138 5.90 -8.11 -9.43
CA ILE A 138 5.59 -6.98 -8.56
C ILE A 138 6.44 -5.79 -8.99
N VAL A 139 5.77 -4.75 -9.50
CA VAL A 139 6.37 -3.45 -9.81
C VAL A 139 5.90 -2.48 -8.73
N GLY A 140 6.81 -2.12 -7.83
CA GLY A 140 6.56 -1.18 -6.75
C GLY A 140 6.94 0.25 -7.11
N GLY A 141 6.64 1.19 -6.22
CA GLY A 141 6.95 2.60 -6.39
C GLY A 141 8.45 2.92 -6.45
N ASP A 142 9.30 1.97 -6.09
CA ASP A 142 10.77 2.03 -6.13
C ASP A 142 11.38 1.16 -7.24
N SER A 143 10.56 0.47 -8.03
CA SER A 143 11.03 -0.43 -9.09
C SER A 143 11.46 0.30 -10.37
N LEU A 144 10.89 1.48 -10.62
CA LEU A 144 11.12 2.28 -11.81
C LEU A 144 11.39 3.74 -11.42
N PRO A 145 12.05 4.53 -12.28
CA PRO A 145 12.32 5.96 -12.01
C PRO A 145 11.05 6.80 -11.84
N VAL A 146 9.94 6.36 -12.43
CA VAL A 146 8.65 7.08 -12.40
C VAL A 146 7.60 6.21 -11.71
N LYS A 147 6.85 6.83 -10.79
CA LYS A 147 5.68 6.21 -10.14
C LYS A 147 4.45 6.30 -11.04
N LYS A 148 3.42 5.54 -10.69
CA LYS A 148 2.10 5.71 -11.30
C LYS A 148 1.59 7.12 -11.07
N PRO A 149 0.82 7.65 -12.04
CA PRO A 149 0.07 8.88 -11.87
C PRO A 149 -0.88 8.84 -10.68
#